data_85c37d2a8c16c37e5d4ec5d208942028
#
_entry.id   85c37d2a8c16c37e5d4ec5d208942028
#
_cell.length_a   1.000
_cell.length_b   1.000
_cell.length_c   1.000
_cell.angle_alpha   90.00
_cell.angle_beta   90.00
_cell.angle_gamma   90.00
#
_symmetry.space_group_name_H-M   'P 1'
#
loop_
_entity.id
_entity.type
_entity.pdbx_description
1 polymer ?
#
loop_
_entity_poly.entity_id
_entity_poly.type
_entity_poly.pdbx_seq_one_letter_code
_entity_poly.pdbx_strand_id
1 'polypeptide(L)'
;MMKNLQSKTTLHNGVEMPWFGLGVFKVEDGPELVEAVKVAIKEGYRSIDTAAIYGNEKAVGEGIRVGIKEAGISREDLFITSKVWNADQGYETTLAAYEESLKKLELDYLDLYLVHWPVEGKYKDSWRALETLYKEERVRAIGVSNFQIHHLKDVLEGAEIKPMINQVEYHPRLTQKELQAFCKEQGIQMEAWSPLMQGQLLDNETLQEVADKYGKTTAQIILRWDLQNEVVTIPKSTKEQRIIANANIFDFELTKEDMEKIDALNQNHRVGPDPDNFDF
;
A
#
# COMPACT_ATOMS: atom_id res chain seq x y z
N MET A 1 -17.90 -7.90 -4.78
CA MET A 1 -17.63 -8.59 -3.50
C MET A 1 -16.25 -9.25 -3.59
N MET A 2 -15.33 -8.90 -2.71
CA MET A 2 -13.98 -9.46 -2.66
C MET A 2 -14.05 -10.88 -2.08
N LYS A 3 -13.73 -11.88 -2.90
CA LYS A 3 -14.02 -13.30 -2.58
C LYS A 3 -12.79 -14.08 -2.13
N ASN A 4 -11.61 -13.63 -2.47
CA ASN A 4 -10.36 -14.30 -2.18
C ASN A 4 -9.16 -13.34 -2.31
N LEU A 5 -7.99 -13.83 -1.99
CA LEU A 5 -6.73 -13.08 -2.03
C LEU A 5 -6.33 -12.60 -3.45
N GLN A 6 -6.85 -13.22 -4.50
CA GLN A 6 -6.65 -12.80 -5.89
C GLN A 6 -7.67 -11.77 -6.38
N SER A 7 -8.64 -11.36 -5.53
CA SER A 7 -9.58 -10.28 -5.87
C SER A 7 -8.84 -8.97 -6.10
N LYS A 8 -9.23 -8.24 -7.15
CA LYS A 8 -8.55 -7.02 -7.60
C LYS A 8 -9.52 -5.84 -7.68
N THR A 9 -9.01 -4.64 -7.53
CA THR A 9 -9.65 -3.40 -7.96
C THR A 9 -9.11 -3.02 -9.33
N THR A 10 -9.91 -2.28 -10.11
CA THR A 10 -9.48 -1.73 -11.39
C THR A 10 -9.20 -0.24 -11.21
N LEU A 11 -7.96 0.16 -11.42
CA LEU A 11 -7.56 1.56 -11.41
C LEU A 11 -8.15 2.29 -12.61
N HIS A 12 -8.27 3.62 -12.56
CA HIS A 12 -8.93 4.40 -13.64
C HIS A 12 -8.25 4.29 -15.01
N ASN A 13 -7.02 3.79 -15.06
CA ASN A 13 -6.30 3.49 -16.32
C ASN A 13 -6.52 2.05 -16.82
N GLY A 14 -7.35 1.25 -16.13
CA GLY A 14 -7.63 -0.14 -16.49
C GLY A 14 -6.68 -1.18 -15.89
N VAL A 15 -5.64 -0.75 -15.18
CA VAL A 15 -4.73 -1.68 -14.50
C VAL A 15 -5.43 -2.32 -13.30
N GLU A 16 -5.34 -3.64 -13.19
CA GLU A 16 -5.86 -4.39 -12.07
C GLU A 16 -4.83 -4.47 -10.94
N MET A 17 -5.23 -4.06 -9.74
CA MET A 17 -4.43 -4.06 -8.51
C MET A 17 -5.05 -5.00 -7.47
N PRO A 18 -4.29 -5.91 -6.83
CA PRO A 18 -4.81 -6.73 -5.73
C PRO A 18 -5.33 -5.86 -4.57
N TRP A 19 -6.44 -6.27 -3.97
CA TRP A 19 -6.99 -5.60 -2.78
C TRP A 19 -6.13 -5.79 -1.53
N PHE A 20 -5.24 -6.79 -1.56
CA PHE A 20 -4.47 -7.19 -0.40
C PHE A 20 -3.00 -7.44 -0.77
N GLY A 21 -2.07 -6.88 -0.02
CA GLY A 21 -0.65 -7.03 -0.26
C GLY A 21 0.17 -7.17 1.03
N LEU A 22 1.47 -7.35 0.86
CA LEU A 22 2.46 -7.36 1.93
C LEU A 22 3.26 -6.06 1.92
N GLY A 23 3.19 -5.28 3.01
CA GLY A 23 4.11 -4.17 3.27
C GLY A 23 5.38 -4.65 3.97
N VAL A 24 6.52 -4.00 3.70
CA VAL A 24 7.82 -4.39 4.27
C VAL A 24 8.54 -3.25 5.01
N PHE A 25 7.85 -2.20 5.37
CA PHE A 25 8.42 -1.10 6.15
C PHE A 25 8.97 -1.57 7.50
N LYS A 26 10.15 -1.08 7.91
CA LYS A 26 10.86 -1.48 9.13
C LYS A 26 11.22 -2.99 9.18
N VAL A 27 11.44 -3.59 8.03
CA VAL A 27 12.07 -4.90 7.94
C VAL A 27 13.48 -4.69 7.36
N GLU A 28 14.49 -5.22 8.03
CA GLU A 28 15.88 -5.12 7.59
C GLU A 28 16.11 -5.91 6.29
N ASP A 29 17.05 -5.40 5.48
CA ASP A 29 17.51 -6.11 4.27
C ASP A 29 18.24 -7.39 4.67
N GLY A 30 17.74 -8.55 4.25
CA GLY A 30 18.36 -9.82 4.62
C GLY A 30 17.41 -11.03 4.54
N PRO A 31 17.90 -12.19 5.04
CA PRO A 31 17.21 -13.48 4.87
C PRO A 31 15.80 -13.54 5.44
N GLU A 32 15.53 -12.84 6.55
CA GLU A 32 14.17 -12.82 7.13
C GLU A 32 13.16 -12.17 6.18
N LEU A 33 13.56 -11.10 5.48
CA LEU A 33 12.70 -10.45 4.50
C LEU A 33 12.54 -11.29 3.23
N VAL A 34 13.61 -11.89 2.75
CA VAL A 34 13.57 -12.83 1.61
C VAL A 34 12.55 -13.94 1.88
N GLU A 35 12.63 -14.56 3.06
CA GLU A 35 11.71 -15.61 3.48
C GLU A 35 10.27 -15.10 3.59
N ALA A 36 10.04 -13.93 4.18
CA ALA A 36 8.70 -13.35 4.33
C ALA A 36 8.03 -13.08 2.97
N VAL A 37 8.76 -12.51 2.01
CA VAL A 37 8.26 -12.25 0.66
C VAL A 37 7.98 -13.57 -0.08
N LYS A 38 8.89 -14.53 0.01
CA LYS A 38 8.71 -15.87 -0.57
C LYS A 38 7.46 -16.56 -0.03
N VAL A 39 7.30 -16.60 1.29
CA VAL A 39 6.12 -17.19 1.96
C VAL A 39 4.84 -16.49 1.50
N ALA A 40 4.81 -15.16 1.50
CA ALA A 40 3.63 -14.42 1.06
C ALA A 40 3.22 -14.81 -0.38
N ILE A 41 4.16 -14.89 -1.31
CA ILE A 41 3.88 -15.27 -2.70
C ILE A 41 3.35 -16.72 -2.77
N LYS A 42 3.94 -17.66 -2.02
CA LYS A 42 3.50 -19.06 -1.95
C LYS A 42 2.09 -19.18 -1.40
N GLU A 43 1.75 -18.39 -0.39
CA GLU A 43 0.42 -18.34 0.24
C GLU A 43 -0.63 -17.58 -0.60
N GLY A 44 -0.24 -17.11 -1.79
CA GLY A 44 -1.16 -16.51 -2.74
C GLY A 44 -1.21 -15.00 -2.75
N TYR A 45 -0.38 -14.30 -1.98
CA TYR A 45 -0.22 -12.86 -2.15
C TYR A 45 0.27 -12.53 -3.55
N ARG A 46 -0.25 -11.45 -4.11
CA ARG A 46 0.13 -10.99 -5.45
C ARG A 46 0.58 -9.52 -5.46
N SER A 47 0.60 -8.84 -4.30
CA SER A 47 1.09 -7.46 -4.15
C SER A 47 2.15 -7.38 -3.08
N ILE A 48 3.30 -6.74 -3.40
CA ILE A 48 4.41 -6.47 -2.48
C ILE A 48 4.74 -4.98 -2.55
N ASP A 49 4.74 -4.30 -1.41
CA ASP A 49 5.00 -2.87 -1.28
C ASP A 49 6.31 -2.61 -0.53
N THR A 50 7.24 -1.93 -1.19
CA THR A 50 8.48 -1.43 -0.63
C THR A 50 8.67 0.06 -0.95
N ALA A 51 9.84 0.61 -0.64
CA ALA A 51 10.26 1.98 -1.01
C ALA A 51 11.78 2.10 -0.95
N ALA A 52 12.34 3.04 -1.72
CA ALA A 52 13.77 3.28 -1.76
C ALA A 52 14.38 3.53 -0.37
N ILE A 53 13.70 4.34 0.47
CA ILE A 53 14.17 4.68 1.82
C ILE A 53 14.17 3.49 2.79
N TYR A 54 13.41 2.42 2.53
CA TYR A 54 13.39 1.26 3.43
C TYR A 54 14.72 0.51 3.44
N GLY A 55 15.57 0.74 2.42
CA GLY A 55 16.89 0.15 2.29
C GLY A 55 16.88 -1.37 2.09
N ASN A 56 15.73 -1.94 1.72
CA ASN A 56 15.51 -3.39 1.69
C ASN A 56 15.06 -3.92 0.32
N GLU A 57 15.15 -3.12 -0.73
CA GLU A 57 14.71 -3.50 -2.08
C GLU A 57 15.45 -4.73 -2.62
N LYS A 58 16.73 -4.96 -2.24
CA LYS A 58 17.49 -6.14 -2.67
C LYS A 58 16.89 -7.44 -2.14
N ALA A 59 16.62 -7.50 -0.84
CA ALA A 59 15.99 -8.68 -0.24
C ALA A 59 14.55 -8.89 -0.76
N VAL A 60 13.81 -7.82 -1.04
CA VAL A 60 12.49 -7.91 -1.70
C VAL A 60 12.64 -8.54 -3.09
N GLY A 61 13.58 -8.08 -3.92
CA GLY A 61 13.83 -8.63 -5.26
C GLY A 61 14.22 -10.11 -5.22
N GLU A 62 15.11 -10.50 -4.29
CA GLU A 62 15.48 -11.90 -4.08
C GLU A 62 14.27 -12.74 -3.65
N GLY A 63 13.49 -12.25 -2.69
CA GLY A 63 12.26 -12.92 -2.22
C GLY A 63 11.23 -13.11 -3.34
N ILE A 64 11.09 -12.13 -4.23
CA ILE A 64 10.22 -12.23 -5.40
C ILE A 64 10.71 -13.34 -6.34
N ARG A 65 12.00 -13.37 -6.70
CA ARG A 65 12.56 -14.41 -7.60
C ARG A 65 12.37 -15.81 -7.03
N VAL A 66 12.67 -16.00 -5.75
CA VAL A 66 12.50 -17.30 -5.09
C VAL A 66 11.02 -17.65 -4.99
N GLY A 67 10.18 -16.71 -4.60
CA GLY A 67 8.73 -16.89 -4.47
C GLY A 67 8.06 -17.28 -5.79
N ILE A 68 8.37 -16.59 -6.88
CA ILE A 68 7.88 -16.91 -8.24
C ILE A 68 8.23 -18.35 -8.60
N LYS A 69 9.49 -18.72 -8.41
CA LYS A 69 9.99 -20.06 -8.75
C LYS A 69 9.29 -21.16 -7.94
N GLU A 70 9.15 -20.95 -6.62
CA GLU A 70 8.53 -21.95 -5.74
C GLU A 70 7.00 -22.04 -5.90
N ALA A 71 6.34 -20.90 -6.18
CA ALA A 71 4.90 -20.88 -6.44
C ALA A 71 4.51 -21.29 -7.86
N GLY A 72 5.47 -21.40 -8.80
CA GLY A 72 5.20 -21.76 -10.19
C GLY A 72 4.40 -20.70 -10.94
N ILE A 73 4.62 -19.43 -10.64
CA ILE A 73 3.97 -18.27 -11.27
C ILE A 73 4.99 -17.44 -12.03
N SER A 74 4.53 -16.38 -12.70
CA SER A 74 5.38 -15.46 -13.46
C SER A 74 5.45 -14.05 -12.80
N ARG A 75 6.34 -13.17 -13.29
CA ARG A 75 6.46 -11.78 -12.83
C ARG A 75 5.16 -10.99 -13.06
N GLU A 76 4.48 -11.28 -14.14
CA GLU A 76 3.24 -10.64 -14.56
C GLU A 76 2.05 -10.97 -13.64
N ASP A 77 2.17 -12.03 -12.85
CA ASP A 77 1.17 -12.38 -11.82
C ASP A 77 1.28 -11.52 -10.57
N LEU A 78 2.40 -10.78 -10.44
CA LEU A 78 2.67 -9.94 -9.27
C LEU A 78 2.44 -8.45 -9.56
N PHE A 79 2.11 -7.72 -8.52
CA PHE A 79 1.98 -6.27 -8.48
C PHE A 79 3.00 -5.71 -7.49
N ILE A 80 4.07 -5.11 -8.01
CA ILE A 80 5.21 -4.64 -7.21
C ILE A 80 5.24 -3.13 -7.17
N THR A 81 5.28 -2.58 -5.96
CA THR A 81 5.29 -1.14 -5.66
C THR A 81 6.60 -0.72 -5.04
N SER A 82 7.18 0.37 -5.53
CA SER A 82 8.21 1.15 -4.82
C SER A 82 7.90 2.65 -4.86
N LYS A 83 8.71 3.46 -4.18
CA LYS A 83 8.43 4.88 -3.97
C LYS A 83 9.73 5.70 -4.04
N VAL A 84 9.68 6.87 -4.68
CA VAL A 84 10.80 7.82 -4.65
C VAL A 84 10.86 8.50 -3.29
N TRP A 85 12.05 8.50 -2.69
CA TRP A 85 12.26 9.15 -1.40
C TRP A 85 12.37 10.67 -1.54
N ASN A 86 12.11 11.39 -0.44
CA ASN A 86 12.08 12.85 -0.36
C ASN A 86 13.37 13.53 -0.85
N ALA A 87 14.53 12.95 -0.53
CA ALA A 87 15.83 13.47 -0.95
C ALA A 87 16.02 13.43 -2.47
N ASP A 88 15.40 12.45 -3.13
CA ASP A 88 15.52 12.19 -4.56
C ASP A 88 14.35 12.80 -5.37
N GLN A 89 13.48 13.58 -4.74
CA GLN A 89 12.39 14.27 -5.42
C GLN A 89 12.93 15.43 -6.31
N GLY A 90 12.33 15.57 -7.47
CA GLY A 90 12.68 16.44 -8.59
C GLY A 90 12.54 15.65 -9.88
N TYR A 91 12.59 16.29 -11.05
CA TYR A 91 12.36 15.59 -12.31
C TYR A 91 13.47 14.57 -12.62
N GLU A 92 14.71 15.00 -12.82
CA GLU A 92 15.83 14.14 -13.17
C GLU A 92 16.22 13.16 -12.05
N THR A 93 16.17 13.64 -10.81
CA THR A 93 16.51 12.81 -9.64
C THR A 93 15.49 11.70 -9.41
N THR A 94 14.21 11.95 -9.66
CA THR A 94 13.18 10.91 -9.58
C THR A 94 13.36 9.83 -10.67
N LEU A 95 13.70 10.24 -11.91
CA LEU A 95 14.03 9.27 -12.97
C LEU A 95 15.23 8.40 -12.59
N ALA A 96 16.30 9.01 -12.07
CA ALA A 96 17.49 8.28 -11.61
C ALA A 96 17.16 7.34 -10.42
N ALA A 97 16.34 7.78 -9.46
CA ALA A 97 15.91 6.97 -8.33
C ALA A 97 15.09 5.74 -8.78
N TYR A 98 14.25 5.89 -9.81
CA TYR A 98 13.52 4.77 -10.41
C TYR A 98 14.45 3.69 -10.95
N GLU A 99 15.49 4.08 -11.71
CA GLU A 99 16.50 3.16 -12.24
C GLU A 99 17.25 2.42 -11.12
N GLU A 100 17.59 3.13 -10.07
CA GLU A 100 18.29 2.53 -8.91
C GLU A 100 17.38 1.53 -8.16
N SER A 101 16.08 1.82 -8.03
CA SER A 101 15.11 0.89 -7.46
C SER A 101 14.97 -0.37 -8.31
N LEU A 102 14.82 -0.25 -9.64
CA LEU A 102 14.79 -1.40 -10.54
C LEU A 102 16.03 -2.27 -10.44
N LYS A 103 17.21 -1.64 -10.36
CA LYS A 103 18.48 -2.33 -10.21
C LYS A 103 18.57 -3.11 -8.89
N LYS A 104 18.12 -2.50 -7.77
CA LYS A 104 18.12 -3.17 -6.46
C LYS A 104 17.13 -4.33 -6.40
N LEU A 105 15.94 -4.14 -6.96
CA LEU A 105 14.90 -5.16 -7.06
C LEU A 105 15.24 -6.25 -8.09
N GLU A 106 16.17 -6.00 -9.01
CA GLU A 106 16.48 -6.83 -10.18
C GLU A 106 15.22 -7.09 -11.03
N LEU A 107 14.47 -6.02 -11.32
CA LEU A 107 13.24 -6.03 -12.11
C LEU A 107 13.40 -5.13 -13.33
N ASP A 108 12.67 -5.46 -14.41
CA ASP A 108 12.64 -4.67 -15.64
C ASP A 108 11.61 -3.53 -15.59
N TYR A 109 10.58 -3.66 -14.73
CA TYR A 109 9.51 -2.67 -14.54
C TYR A 109 8.90 -2.76 -13.14
N LEU A 110 8.23 -1.70 -12.73
CA LEU A 110 7.33 -1.68 -11.57
C LEU A 110 5.86 -1.64 -12.02
N ASP A 111 4.98 -2.23 -11.22
CA ASP A 111 3.54 -2.10 -11.43
C ASP A 111 3.01 -0.76 -10.94
N LEU A 112 3.57 -0.25 -9.84
CA LEU A 112 3.21 1.04 -9.27
C LEU A 112 4.46 1.77 -8.75
N TYR A 113 4.57 3.05 -9.09
CA TYR A 113 5.59 3.93 -8.52
C TYR A 113 4.95 5.15 -7.90
N LEU A 114 5.35 5.49 -6.67
CA LEU A 114 4.73 6.54 -5.87
C LEU A 114 5.70 7.67 -5.54
N VAL A 115 5.20 8.90 -5.51
CA VAL A 115 5.83 10.00 -4.74
C VAL A 115 5.56 9.74 -3.28
N HIS A 116 6.62 9.55 -2.45
CA HIS A 116 6.48 9.03 -1.08
C HIS A 116 5.83 10.02 -0.11
N TRP A 117 6.21 11.30 -0.18
CA TRP A 117 5.68 12.39 0.63
C TRP A 117 5.54 13.67 -0.18
N PRO A 118 4.62 14.57 0.16
CA PRO A 118 4.42 15.83 -0.56
C PRO A 118 5.46 16.89 -0.16
N VAL A 119 6.74 16.70 -0.55
CA VAL A 119 7.80 17.69 -0.25
C VAL A 119 7.53 18.98 -1.02
N GLU A 120 7.26 20.05 -0.28
CA GLU A 120 6.96 21.36 -0.86
C GLU A 120 8.01 21.80 -1.89
N GLY A 121 7.56 22.32 -3.01
CA GLY A 121 8.43 22.77 -4.11
C GLY A 121 9.08 21.66 -4.95
N LYS A 122 8.88 20.37 -4.62
CA LYS A 122 9.50 19.24 -5.32
C LYS A 122 8.51 18.22 -5.90
N TYR A 123 7.42 17.93 -5.21
CA TYR A 123 6.54 16.83 -5.60
C TYR A 123 5.90 17.00 -6.98
N LYS A 124 5.68 18.23 -7.47
CA LYS A 124 5.17 18.46 -8.83
C LYS A 124 6.16 18.04 -9.91
N ASP A 125 7.45 18.35 -9.73
CA ASP A 125 8.48 17.91 -10.66
C ASP A 125 8.68 16.40 -10.61
N SER A 126 8.59 15.80 -9.42
CA SER A 126 8.55 14.35 -9.27
C SER A 126 7.34 13.73 -9.97
N TRP A 127 6.16 14.37 -9.85
CA TRP A 127 4.97 13.90 -10.55
C TRP A 127 5.15 13.90 -12.07
N ARG A 128 5.74 14.95 -12.64
CA ARG A 128 6.07 15.01 -14.07
C ARG A 128 7.04 13.90 -14.49
N ALA A 129 8.00 13.55 -13.63
CA ALA A 129 8.89 12.42 -13.88
C ALA A 129 8.12 11.08 -13.89
N LEU A 130 7.17 10.87 -12.97
CA LEU A 130 6.31 9.70 -12.98
C LEU A 130 5.44 9.62 -14.25
N GLU A 131 4.89 10.75 -14.69
CA GLU A 131 4.15 10.82 -15.95
C GLU A 131 5.00 10.42 -17.16
N THR A 132 6.28 10.82 -17.18
CA THR A 132 7.24 10.41 -18.21
C THR A 132 7.46 8.91 -18.19
N LEU A 133 7.77 8.33 -17.03
CA LEU A 133 7.94 6.87 -16.87
C LEU A 133 6.69 6.09 -17.31
N TYR A 134 5.50 6.62 -17.00
CA TYR A 134 4.24 6.01 -17.41
C TYR A 134 4.03 6.07 -18.94
N LYS A 135 4.28 7.22 -19.56
CA LYS A 135 4.17 7.39 -21.02
C LYS A 135 5.17 6.53 -21.80
N GLU A 136 6.33 6.25 -21.21
CA GLU A 136 7.35 5.37 -21.73
C GLU A 136 7.07 3.88 -21.43
N GLU A 137 5.92 3.56 -20.84
CA GLU A 137 5.49 2.20 -20.46
C GLU A 137 6.47 1.49 -19.50
N ARG A 138 7.26 2.24 -18.75
CA ARG A 138 8.23 1.74 -17.77
C ARG A 138 7.59 1.38 -16.43
N VAL A 139 6.45 1.96 -16.14
CA VAL A 139 5.63 1.66 -14.97
C VAL A 139 4.16 1.55 -15.42
N ARG A 140 3.42 0.60 -14.84
CA ARG A 140 2.04 0.34 -15.25
C ARG A 140 1.03 1.29 -14.63
N ALA A 141 1.32 1.79 -13.42
CA ALA A 141 0.51 2.77 -12.71
C ALA A 141 1.40 3.74 -11.91
N ILE A 142 0.93 4.96 -11.75
CA ILE A 142 1.60 6.01 -10.98
C ILE A 142 0.66 6.60 -9.94
N GLY A 143 1.21 6.98 -8.79
CA GLY A 143 0.42 7.54 -7.71
C GLY A 143 1.25 8.32 -6.71
N VAL A 144 0.61 8.66 -5.62
CA VAL A 144 1.21 9.44 -4.54
C VAL A 144 1.00 8.75 -3.19
N SER A 145 1.76 9.15 -2.20
CA SER A 145 1.61 8.65 -0.83
C SER A 145 1.64 9.82 0.15
N ASN A 146 0.79 9.75 1.17
CA ASN A 146 0.64 10.80 2.20
C ASN A 146 0.13 12.16 1.70
N PHE A 147 -0.56 12.20 0.57
CA PHE A 147 -1.14 13.42 0.04
C PHE A 147 -2.48 13.72 0.68
N GLN A 148 -2.63 14.94 1.23
CA GLN A 148 -3.90 15.48 1.69
C GLN A 148 -4.70 16.07 0.51
N ILE A 149 -5.95 16.46 0.74
CA ILE A 149 -6.84 16.97 -0.32
C ILE A 149 -6.22 18.18 -1.05
N HIS A 150 -5.58 19.10 -0.33
CA HIS A 150 -4.95 20.27 -0.96
C HIS A 150 -3.73 19.90 -1.81
N HIS A 151 -2.92 18.92 -1.37
CA HIS A 151 -1.81 18.40 -2.18
C HIS A 151 -2.31 17.73 -3.47
N LEU A 152 -3.37 16.93 -3.37
CA LEU A 152 -4.01 16.29 -4.54
C LEU A 152 -4.55 17.33 -5.51
N LYS A 153 -5.25 18.36 -5.02
CA LYS A 153 -5.74 19.45 -5.86
C LYS A 153 -4.61 20.16 -6.59
N ASP A 154 -3.51 20.45 -5.88
CA ASP A 154 -2.35 21.12 -6.47
C ASP A 154 -1.66 20.27 -7.55
N VAL A 155 -1.57 18.97 -7.38
CA VAL A 155 -1.09 18.06 -8.45
C VAL A 155 -2.07 18.04 -9.62
N LEU A 156 -3.37 17.90 -9.34
CA LEU A 156 -4.41 17.78 -10.37
C LEU A 156 -4.50 19.04 -11.28
N GLU A 157 -4.17 20.23 -10.77
CA GLU A 157 -4.16 21.46 -11.57
C GLU A 157 -3.17 21.43 -12.73
N GLY A 158 -2.05 20.70 -12.60
CA GLY A 158 -0.98 20.65 -13.60
C GLY A 158 -0.73 19.28 -14.21
N ALA A 159 -1.40 18.24 -13.73
CA ALA A 159 -1.18 16.88 -14.18
C ALA A 159 -1.80 16.61 -15.56
N GLU A 160 -1.03 16.04 -16.47
CA GLU A 160 -1.55 15.44 -17.71
C GLU A 160 -2.17 14.06 -17.42
N ILE A 161 -1.62 13.35 -16.45
CA ILE A 161 -2.10 12.04 -15.97
C ILE A 161 -2.43 12.18 -14.50
N LYS A 162 -3.67 11.87 -14.17
CA LYS A 162 -4.17 11.91 -12.80
C LYS A 162 -3.57 10.77 -11.96
N PRO A 163 -3.22 11.00 -10.67
CA PRO A 163 -2.83 9.92 -9.77
C PRO A 163 -3.84 8.78 -9.74
N MET A 164 -3.36 7.55 -9.79
CA MET A 164 -4.21 6.36 -9.75
C MET A 164 -4.42 5.86 -8.33
N ILE A 165 -3.42 6.11 -7.46
CA ILE A 165 -3.37 5.68 -6.06
C ILE A 165 -3.02 6.87 -5.17
N ASN A 166 -3.61 6.91 -3.96
CA ASN A 166 -3.09 7.65 -2.83
C ASN A 166 -2.92 6.68 -1.65
N GLN A 167 -1.67 6.33 -1.33
CA GLN A 167 -1.33 5.45 -0.22
C GLN A 167 -1.15 6.27 1.05
N VAL A 168 -1.99 6.08 2.05
CA VAL A 168 -2.03 6.91 3.26
C VAL A 168 -2.10 6.08 4.53
N GLU A 169 -1.77 6.67 5.67
CA GLU A 169 -2.10 6.09 6.96
C GLU A 169 -3.62 5.94 7.09
N TYR A 170 -4.07 4.70 7.28
CA TYR A 170 -5.49 4.40 7.39
C TYR A 170 -5.71 3.22 8.32
N HIS A 171 -6.54 3.40 9.35
CA HIS A 171 -6.90 2.41 10.35
C HIS A 171 -8.11 2.92 11.18
N PRO A 172 -8.74 2.12 12.05
CA PRO A 172 -9.92 2.54 12.80
C PRO A 172 -9.82 3.84 13.62
N ARG A 173 -8.61 4.25 14.05
CA ARG A 173 -8.39 5.54 14.73
C ARG A 173 -8.09 6.71 13.80
N LEU A 174 -7.93 6.44 12.50
CA LEU A 174 -7.71 7.46 11.46
C LEU A 174 -8.44 7.05 10.17
N THR A 175 -9.73 7.26 10.13
CA THR A 175 -10.60 6.82 9.02
C THR A 175 -10.56 7.71 7.78
N GLN A 176 -10.01 8.92 7.89
CA GLN A 176 -9.80 9.86 6.78
C GLN A 176 -11.00 9.99 5.81
N LYS A 177 -12.23 10.03 6.32
CA LYS A 177 -13.46 9.98 5.52
C LYS A 177 -13.55 11.07 4.45
N GLU A 178 -13.11 12.28 4.74
CA GLU A 178 -13.12 13.39 3.78
C GLU A 178 -12.13 13.14 2.63
N LEU A 179 -10.92 12.68 2.95
CA LEU A 179 -9.91 12.32 1.96
C LEU A 179 -10.39 11.13 1.11
N GLN A 180 -11.00 10.12 1.74
CA GLN A 180 -11.57 8.97 1.04
C GLN A 180 -12.68 9.39 0.06
N ALA A 181 -13.59 10.25 0.49
CA ALA A 181 -14.65 10.78 -0.36
C ALA A 181 -14.08 11.55 -1.55
N PHE A 182 -13.09 12.42 -1.32
CA PHE A 182 -12.41 13.16 -2.37
C PHE A 182 -11.70 12.22 -3.36
N CYS A 183 -10.93 11.26 -2.87
CA CYS A 183 -10.26 10.28 -3.73
C CYS A 183 -11.25 9.50 -4.58
N LYS A 184 -12.36 9.04 -3.99
CA LYS A 184 -13.43 8.32 -4.70
C LYS A 184 -14.07 9.18 -5.79
N GLU A 185 -14.35 10.45 -5.52
CA GLU A 185 -14.87 11.40 -6.51
C GLU A 185 -13.92 11.60 -7.69
N GLN A 186 -12.62 11.66 -7.41
CA GLN A 186 -11.57 11.81 -8.42
C GLN A 186 -11.22 10.49 -9.12
N GLY A 187 -11.75 9.34 -8.68
CA GLY A 187 -11.40 8.01 -9.18
C GLY A 187 -9.98 7.59 -8.79
N ILE A 188 -9.48 8.10 -7.67
CA ILE A 188 -8.17 7.75 -7.09
C ILE A 188 -8.39 6.65 -6.05
N GLN A 189 -7.75 5.50 -6.22
CA GLN A 189 -7.85 4.39 -5.26
C GLN A 189 -7.06 4.71 -4.00
N MET A 190 -7.67 4.54 -2.84
CA MET A 190 -6.94 4.60 -1.56
C MET A 190 -6.28 3.27 -1.20
N GLU A 191 -5.10 3.36 -0.63
CA GLU A 191 -4.35 2.23 -0.07
C GLU A 191 -3.89 2.56 1.35
N ALA A 192 -4.08 1.61 2.26
CA ALA A 192 -3.78 1.76 3.69
C ALA A 192 -2.37 1.27 4.03
N TRP A 193 -1.48 2.20 4.45
CA TRP A 193 -0.31 1.78 5.19
C TRP A 193 -0.58 1.82 6.70
N SER A 194 0.14 1.01 7.47
CA SER A 194 -0.06 0.80 8.91
C SER A 194 -1.50 0.44 9.33
N PRO A 195 -2.18 -0.46 8.60
CA PRO A 195 -3.58 -0.79 8.86
C PRO A 195 -3.81 -1.29 10.29
N LEU A 196 -2.84 -1.97 10.88
CA LEU A 196 -2.89 -2.48 12.25
C LEU A 196 -2.34 -1.51 13.31
N MET A 197 -2.06 -0.24 12.92
CA MET A 197 -1.56 0.79 13.82
C MET A 197 -0.34 0.31 14.65
N GLN A 198 0.58 -0.40 14.01
CA GLN A 198 1.76 -1.03 14.64
C GLN A 198 1.40 -1.96 15.82
N GLY A 199 0.20 -2.53 15.83
CA GLY A 199 -0.28 -3.43 16.88
C GLY A 199 -1.03 -2.76 18.03
N GLN A 200 -1.11 -1.44 18.08
CA GLN A 200 -1.74 -0.68 19.19
C GLN A 200 -3.26 -0.87 19.30
N LEU A 201 -3.90 -1.45 18.27
CA LEU A 201 -5.35 -1.70 18.26
C LEU A 201 -5.72 -3.14 18.64
N LEU A 202 -4.75 -4.04 18.78
CA LEU A 202 -5.03 -5.47 18.93
C LEU A 202 -5.74 -5.81 20.24
N ASP A 203 -5.58 -4.99 21.28
CA ASP A 203 -6.20 -5.16 22.59
C ASP A 203 -7.42 -4.22 22.81
N ASN A 204 -7.95 -3.62 21.74
CA ASN A 204 -9.13 -2.75 21.84
C ASN A 204 -10.39 -3.58 22.07
N GLU A 205 -11.14 -3.28 23.15
CA GLU A 205 -12.31 -4.04 23.58
C GLU A 205 -13.39 -4.14 22.48
N THR A 206 -13.73 -3.03 21.82
CA THR A 206 -14.73 -3.03 20.74
C THR A 206 -14.33 -3.94 19.58
N LEU A 207 -13.05 -3.92 19.20
CA LEU A 207 -12.54 -4.78 18.13
C LEU A 207 -12.48 -6.24 18.57
N GLN A 208 -12.20 -6.53 19.84
CA GLN A 208 -12.24 -7.90 20.39
C GLN A 208 -13.67 -8.44 20.40
N GLU A 209 -14.66 -7.67 20.84
CA GLU A 209 -16.07 -8.07 20.77
C GLU A 209 -16.52 -8.44 19.35
N VAL A 210 -16.13 -7.61 18.37
CA VAL A 210 -16.41 -7.93 16.96
C VAL A 210 -15.66 -9.17 16.52
N ALA A 211 -14.40 -9.33 16.91
CA ALA A 211 -13.58 -10.49 16.57
C ALA A 211 -14.17 -11.80 17.09
N ASP A 212 -14.63 -11.81 18.34
CA ASP A 212 -15.28 -12.96 18.98
C ASP A 212 -16.56 -13.38 18.23
N LYS A 213 -17.35 -12.40 17.76
CA LYS A 213 -18.58 -12.65 16.99
C LYS A 213 -18.33 -13.45 15.71
N TYR A 214 -17.19 -13.21 15.05
CA TYR A 214 -16.83 -13.88 13.80
C TYR A 214 -15.84 -15.04 13.96
N GLY A 215 -15.36 -15.30 15.20
CA GLY A 215 -14.31 -16.29 15.44
C GLY A 215 -12.98 -15.94 14.76
N LYS A 216 -12.69 -14.65 14.70
CA LYS A 216 -11.49 -14.09 14.04
C LYS A 216 -10.61 -13.35 15.04
N THR A 217 -9.41 -13.00 14.63
CA THR A 217 -8.52 -12.10 15.40
C THR A 217 -8.86 -10.64 15.14
N THR A 218 -8.53 -9.77 16.07
CA THR A 218 -8.66 -8.31 15.91
C THR A 218 -7.97 -7.80 14.64
N ALA A 219 -6.79 -8.33 14.33
CA ALA A 219 -6.08 -7.99 13.09
C ALA A 219 -6.91 -8.34 11.84
N GLN A 220 -7.52 -9.52 11.80
CA GLN A 220 -8.38 -9.93 10.68
C GLN A 220 -9.62 -9.05 10.55
N ILE A 221 -10.21 -8.63 11.66
CA ILE A 221 -11.35 -7.68 11.65
C ILE A 221 -10.95 -6.34 11.04
N ILE A 222 -9.82 -5.77 11.45
CA ILE A 222 -9.34 -4.50 10.90
C ILE A 222 -9.07 -4.61 9.40
N LEU A 223 -8.36 -5.65 8.97
CA LEU A 223 -8.04 -5.86 7.57
C LEU A 223 -9.30 -6.10 6.71
N ARG A 224 -10.30 -6.79 7.25
CA ARG A 224 -11.60 -6.95 6.58
C ARG A 224 -12.36 -5.64 6.50
N TRP A 225 -12.31 -4.81 7.54
CA TRP A 225 -12.90 -3.49 7.57
C TRP A 225 -12.27 -2.55 6.53
N ASP A 226 -10.93 -2.57 6.35
CA ASP A 226 -10.25 -1.84 5.26
C ASP A 226 -10.87 -2.21 3.90
N LEU A 227 -10.94 -3.50 3.60
CA LEU A 227 -11.46 -4.00 2.33
C LEU A 227 -12.93 -3.62 2.13
N GLN A 228 -13.76 -3.70 3.17
CA GLN A 228 -15.19 -3.33 3.06
C GLN A 228 -15.40 -1.82 2.91
N ASN A 229 -14.42 -1.00 3.30
CA ASN A 229 -14.35 0.42 2.99
C ASN A 229 -13.76 0.72 1.59
N GLU A 230 -13.55 -0.30 0.76
CA GLU A 230 -12.95 -0.17 -0.57
C GLU A 230 -11.53 0.45 -0.52
N VAL A 231 -10.78 0.15 0.53
CA VAL A 231 -9.38 0.56 0.71
C VAL A 231 -8.47 -0.66 0.55
N VAL A 232 -7.49 -0.58 -0.35
CA VAL A 232 -6.44 -1.60 -0.49
C VAL A 232 -5.61 -1.63 0.79
N THR A 233 -5.21 -2.80 1.28
CA THR A 233 -4.48 -2.88 2.56
C THR A 233 -3.21 -3.71 2.45
N ILE A 234 -2.13 -3.22 3.07
CA ILE A 234 -0.78 -3.80 3.01
C ILE A 234 -0.19 -4.04 4.41
N PRO A 235 -0.77 -4.94 5.21
CA PRO A 235 -0.21 -5.27 6.51
C PRO A 235 1.23 -5.79 6.41
N LYS A 236 2.07 -5.42 7.39
CA LYS A 236 3.44 -5.90 7.49
C LYS A 236 3.54 -7.09 8.43
N SER A 237 4.22 -8.14 8.00
CA SER A 237 4.69 -9.22 8.86
C SER A 237 5.89 -9.93 8.25
N THR A 238 6.80 -10.41 9.11
CA THR A 238 7.88 -11.34 8.75
C THR A 238 7.62 -12.75 9.30
N LYS A 239 6.54 -12.95 10.05
CA LYS A 239 6.19 -14.25 10.64
C LYS A 239 5.20 -14.98 9.75
N GLU A 240 5.58 -16.14 9.24
CA GLU A 240 4.78 -17.01 8.37
C GLU A 240 3.34 -17.16 8.88
N GLN A 241 3.17 -17.54 10.15
CA GLN A 241 1.85 -17.71 10.74
C GLN A 241 0.97 -16.46 10.66
N ARG A 242 1.56 -15.25 10.81
CA ARG A 242 0.82 -13.99 10.69
C ARG A 242 0.52 -13.65 9.24
N ILE A 243 1.44 -13.95 8.31
CA ILE A 243 1.22 -13.77 6.87
C ILE A 243 0.01 -14.60 6.45
N ILE A 244 -0.03 -15.87 6.83
CA ILE A 244 -1.16 -16.77 6.55
C ILE A 244 -2.45 -16.27 7.23
N ALA A 245 -2.39 -15.94 8.52
CA ALA A 245 -3.57 -15.49 9.26
C ALA A 245 -4.16 -14.19 8.72
N ASN A 246 -3.33 -13.20 8.37
CA ASN A 246 -3.78 -11.92 7.81
C ASN A 246 -4.52 -12.09 6.48
N ALA A 247 -4.16 -13.09 5.69
CA ALA A 247 -4.82 -13.40 4.42
C ALA A 247 -6.17 -14.13 4.59
N ASN A 248 -6.45 -14.69 5.76
CA ASN A 248 -7.69 -15.43 6.02
C ASN A 248 -8.84 -14.52 6.46
N ILE A 249 -9.25 -13.61 5.57
CA ILE A 249 -10.26 -12.57 5.80
C ILE A 249 -11.37 -12.53 4.74
N PHE A 250 -11.42 -13.52 3.85
CA PHE A 250 -12.37 -13.53 2.74
C PHE A 250 -13.57 -14.47 2.97
N ASP A 251 -13.59 -15.21 4.07
CA ASP A 251 -14.61 -16.20 4.44
C ASP A 251 -15.71 -15.63 5.35
N PHE A 252 -15.67 -14.34 5.67
CA PHE A 252 -16.68 -13.64 6.46
C PHE A 252 -16.89 -12.20 5.94
N GLU A 253 -17.97 -11.59 6.38
CA GLU A 253 -18.31 -10.19 6.06
C GLU A 253 -18.83 -9.50 7.32
N LEU A 254 -18.29 -8.32 7.61
CA LEU A 254 -18.73 -7.48 8.72
C LEU A 254 -20.12 -6.91 8.38
N THR A 255 -21.04 -6.95 9.33
CA THR A 255 -22.33 -6.30 9.19
C THR A 255 -22.18 -4.78 9.17
N LYS A 256 -23.20 -4.08 8.65
CA LYS A 256 -23.21 -2.62 8.66
C LYS A 256 -23.04 -2.06 10.09
N GLU A 257 -23.69 -2.69 11.07
CA GLU A 257 -23.57 -2.30 12.48
C GLU A 257 -22.13 -2.45 13.00
N ASP A 258 -21.44 -3.55 12.65
CA ASP A 258 -20.05 -3.75 13.06
C ASP A 258 -19.10 -2.75 12.36
N MET A 259 -19.34 -2.45 11.08
CA MET A 259 -18.60 -1.38 10.36
C MET A 259 -18.77 -0.03 11.06
N GLU A 260 -20.00 0.35 11.45
CA GLU A 260 -20.29 1.59 12.16
C GLU A 260 -19.64 1.64 13.56
N LYS A 261 -19.58 0.50 14.27
CA LYS A 261 -18.87 0.40 15.57
C LYS A 261 -17.38 0.64 15.39
N ILE A 262 -16.77 0.06 14.36
CA ILE A 262 -15.35 0.24 14.06
C ILE A 262 -15.07 1.68 13.62
N ASP A 263 -15.90 2.25 12.77
CA ASP A 263 -15.81 3.65 12.32
C ASP A 263 -15.87 4.63 13.49
N ALA A 264 -16.67 4.33 14.52
CA ALA A 264 -16.80 5.15 15.72
C ALA A 264 -15.52 5.22 16.58
N LEU A 265 -14.53 4.35 16.34
CA LEU A 265 -13.23 4.40 16.99
C LEU A 265 -12.34 5.55 16.47
N ASN A 266 -12.77 6.26 15.43
CA ASN A 266 -11.99 7.35 14.85
C ASN A 266 -11.68 8.45 15.87
N GLN A 267 -10.44 8.83 15.95
CA GLN A 267 -9.92 9.89 16.81
C GLN A 267 -9.09 10.92 16.04
N ASN A 268 -9.01 10.77 14.71
CA ASN A 268 -8.07 11.50 13.85
C ASN A 268 -6.62 11.40 14.38
N HIS A 269 -6.29 10.24 14.95
CA HIS A 269 -5.01 9.98 15.60
C HIS A 269 -4.05 9.27 14.64
N ARG A 270 -2.88 9.90 14.40
CA ARG A 270 -1.80 9.34 13.59
C ARG A 270 -0.77 8.61 14.45
N VAL A 271 -0.18 7.55 13.93
CA VAL A 271 1.04 6.92 14.46
C VAL A 271 2.27 7.26 13.61
N GLY A 272 2.05 7.73 12.41
CA GLY A 272 3.07 8.28 11.54
C GLY A 272 3.10 9.82 11.56
N PRO A 273 4.04 10.42 10.81
CA PRO A 273 4.14 11.88 10.70
C PRO A 273 2.90 12.50 10.04
N ASP A 274 2.64 13.76 10.37
CA ASP A 274 1.60 14.54 9.70
C ASP A 274 2.10 15.00 8.33
N PRO A 275 1.36 14.73 7.24
CA PRO A 275 1.75 15.15 5.89
C PRO A 275 1.87 16.67 5.70
N ASP A 276 1.27 17.45 6.58
CA ASP A 276 1.36 18.92 6.55
C ASP A 276 2.45 19.47 7.47
N ASN A 277 3.11 18.61 8.25
CA ASN A 277 4.13 19.01 9.22
C ASN A 277 5.17 17.92 9.44
N PHE A 278 6.06 17.73 8.47
CA PHE A 278 7.19 16.78 8.55
C PHE A 278 8.49 17.48 8.12
N ASP A 279 9.62 17.04 8.66
CA ASP A 279 10.94 17.68 8.52
C ASP A 279 12.08 16.73 8.11
N PHE A 280 11.79 15.63 7.44
CA PHE A 280 12.76 14.61 7.02
C PHE A 280 12.86 14.43 5.50
#